data_432eff898f727b28eb52987a9c763c89
#
_entry.id   432eff898f727b28eb52987a9c763c89
#
_cell.length_a   1.000
_cell.length_b   1.000
_cell.length_c   1.000
_cell.angle_alpha   90.00
_cell.angle_beta   90.00
_cell.angle_gamma   90.00
#
_symmetry.space_group_name_H-M   'P 1'
#
loop_
_entity.id
_entity.type
_entity.pdbx_description
1 polymer ?
#
loop_
_entity_poly.entity_id
_entity_poly.type
_entity_poly.pdbx_seq_one_letter_code
_entity_poly.pdbx_strand_id
1 'polypeptide(L)'
;NSTSSYINVEDLFLSDTSTHLFKWQLPSIAIEPYGYYIIWADEQKQEGFNHANFRLFNFGEKITLSNSSGVILDSITIAPQPADIAFARTPNGFGSFVLQPHTFNRSNNLLTNNNEIIKEKIQIFPNPSNKYLNFSQKSNFTIFDMFFREVMKGKNTDFISIETLNKGTYFIRISNTDQIVKLIKI
;
A
#
# COMPACT_ATOMS: atom_id res chain seq x y z
N ASN A 1 1.36 -14.42 -12.26
CA ASN A 1 1.15 -15.80 -12.69
C ASN A 1 0.25 -16.53 -11.70
N SER A 2 -0.95 -16.89 -12.12
CA SER A 2 -1.93 -17.59 -11.26
C SER A 2 -1.89 -19.11 -11.43
N THR A 3 -0.89 -19.66 -12.12
CA THR A 3 -0.75 -21.09 -12.43
C THR A 3 0.37 -21.76 -11.64
N SER A 4 0.37 -23.10 -11.64
CA SER A 4 1.43 -23.92 -11.05
C SER A 4 2.64 -24.15 -11.97
N SER A 5 2.70 -23.49 -13.12
CA SER A 5 3.78 -23.62 -14.11
C SER A 5 4.43 -22.26 -14.39
N TYR A 6 5.67 -22.27 -14.86
CA TYR A 6 6.31 -21.06 -15.37
C TYR A 6 5.55 -20.52 -16.58
N ILE A 7 5.38 -19.20 -16.67
CA ILE A 7 4.80 -18.51 -17.81
C ILE A 7 5.85 -17.61 -18.44
N ASN A 8 6.18 -17.87 -19.72
CA ASN A 8 7.02 -17.00 -20.51
C ASN A 8 6.20 -15.79 -21.01
N VAL A 9 6.75 -14.59 -20.91
CA VAL A 9 6.03 -13.34 -21.24
C VAL A 9 6.67 -12.53 -22.37
N GLU A 10 7.71 -13.06 -23.02
CA GLU A 10 8.48 -12.35 -24.08
C GLU A 10 7.65 -11.97 -25.31
N ASP A 11 6.57 -12.71 -25.61
CA ASP A 11 5.66 -12.44 -26.72
C ASP A 11 4.50 -11.53 -26.34
N LEU A 12 4.54 -10.94 -25.15
CA LEU A 12 3.49 -10.05 -24.65
C LEU A 12 3.90 -8.59 -24.78
N PHE A 13 2.88 -7.75 -24.98
CA PHE A 13 3.03 -6.31 -25.14
C PHE A 13 2.09 -5.56 -24.21
N LEU A 14 2.58 -4.49 -23.63
CA LEU A 14 1.77 -3.52 -22.88
C LEU A 14 1.66 -2.21 -23.65
N SER A 15 0.48 -1.61 -23.55
CA SER A 15 0.20 -0.31 -24.12
C SER A 15 -0.77 0.50 -23.25
N ASP A 16 -0.54 1.80 -23.19
CA ASP A 16 -1.42 2.81 -22.60
C ASP A 16 -2.42 3.38 -23.62
N THR A 17 -2.43 2.84 -24.84
CA THR A 17 -3.33 3.27 -25.92
C THR A 17 -3.92 2.08 -26.69
N SER A 18 -5.16 2.19 -27.12
CA SER A 18 -5.82 1.15 -27.92
C SER A 18 -5.43 1.17 -29.41
N THR A 19 -4.77 2.22 -29.88
CA THR A 19 -4.38 2.38 -31.30
C THR A 19 -3.01 1.81 -31.61
N HIS A 20 -2.21 1.48 -30.60
CA HIS A 20 -0.85 0.96 -30.78
C HIS A 20 -0.58 -0.15 -29.76
N LEU A 21 -1.10 -1.35 -30.01
CA LEU A 21 -1.04 -2.50 -29.08
C LEU A 21 0.40 -2.98 -28.78
N PHE A 22 1.34 -2.80 -29.71
CA PHE A 22 2.73 -3.23 -29.60
C PHE A 22 3.66 -2.12 -29.08
N LYS A 23 3.18 -1.25 -28.17
CA LYS A 23 3.94 -0.07 -27.71
C LYS A 23 5.20 -0.44 -26.93
N TRP A 24 5.11 -1.42 -26.05
CA TRP A 24 6.24 -1.91 -25.27
C TRP A 24 6.18 -3.44 -25.12
N GLN A 25 7.21 -4.12 -25.57
CA GLN A 25 7.36 -5.57 -25.42
C GLN A 25 7.87 -5.91 -24.04
N LEU A 26 7.28 -6.90 -23.39
CA LEU A 26 7.79 -7.42 -22.13
C LEU A 26 9.17 -8.07 -22.35
N PRO A 27 10.06 -8.02 -21.35
CA PRO A 27 11.36 -8.66 -21.46
C PRO A 27 11.24 -10.19 -21.53
N SER A 28 12.28 -10.83 -22.10
CA SER A 28 12.36 -12.28 -22.19
C SER A 28 12.63 -12.89 -20.81
N ILE A 29 11.56 -13.09 -20.05
CA ILE A 29 11.57 -13.71 -18.72
C ILE A 29 10.45 -14.73 -18.59
N ALA A 30 10.64 -15.67 -17.66
CA ALA A 30 9.60 -16.57 -17.20
C ALA A 30 9.19 -16.21 -15.76
N ILE A 31 7.88 -15.94 -15.56
CA ILE A 31 7.34 -15.70 -14.24
C ILE A 31 7.07 -17.05 -13.56
N GLU A 32 7.67 -17.26 -12.40
CA GLU A 32 7.54 -18.49 -11.62
C GLU A 32 6.09 -18.81 -11.23
N PRO A 33 5.77 -20.07 -10.88
CA PRO A 33 4.46 -20.45 -10.38
C PRO A 33 4.02 -19.56 -9.22
N TYR A 34 2.80 -18.99 -9.32
CA TYR A 34 2.22 -18.06 -8.33
C TYR A 34 3.05 -16.80 -8.06
N GLY A 35 4.06 -16.55 -8.89
CA GLY A 35 4.96 -15.40 -8.79
C GLY A 35 4.39 -14.13 -9.43
N TYR A 36 5.13 -13.04 -9.25
CA TYR A 36 4.80 -11.72 -9.75
C TYR A 36 5.97 -11.14 -10.54
N TYR A 37 5.66 -10.26 -11.47
CA TYR A 37 6.65 -9.45 -12.15
C TYR A 37 6.21 -7.99 -12.13
N ILE A 38 7.10 -7.11 -11.69
CA ILE A 38 6.81 -5.70 -11.54
C ILE A 38 7.32 -4.94 -12.75
N ILE A 39 6.43 -4.16 -13.36
CA ILE A 39 6.71 -3.28 -14.47
C ILE A 39 6.53 -1.84 -14.00
N TRP A 40 7.54 -1.02 -14.19
CA TRP A 40 7.51 0.41 -13.94
C TRP A 40 7.08 1.13 -15.21
N ALA A 41 5.88 1.71 -15.20
CA ALA A 41 5.38 2.53 -16.31
C ALA A 41 5.71 4.01 -16.05
N ASP A 42 6.98 4.36 -16.19
CA ASP A 42 7.57 5.66 -15.80
C ASP A 42 8.38 6.34 -16.93
N GLU A 43 8.45 5.70 -18.11
CA GLU A 43 9.19 6.18 -19.28
C GLU A 43 10.73 6.19 -19.10
N GLN A 44 11.25 5.49 -18.09
CA GLN A 44 12.68 5.50 -17.73
C GLN A 44 13.40 4.22 -18.14
N LYS A 45 13.40 3.87 -19.43
CA LYS A 45 14.02 2.65 -19.99
C LYS A 45 15.48 2.43 -19.56
N GLN A 46 16.20 3.51 -19.26
CA GLN A 46 17.60 3.46 -18.84
C GLN A 46 17.79 2.86 -17.44
N GLU A 47 16.72 2.76 -16.64
CA GLU A 47 16.78 2.23 -15.29
C GLU A 47 16.65 0.70 -15.21
N GLY A 48 16.22 0.06 -16.30
CA GLY A 48 16.19 -1.40 -16.39
C GLY A 48 15.19 -1.97 -17.38
N PHE A 49 15.26 -3.28 -17.59
CA PHE A 49 14.42 -3.99 -18.57
C PHE A 49 12.92 -4.02 -18.19
N ASN A 50 12.59 -3.76 -16.93
CA ASN A 50 11.22 -3.70 -16.44
C ASN A 50 10.64 -2.29 -16.41
N HIS A 51 11.36 -1.30 -16.97
CA HIS A 51 10.86 0.06 -17.16
C HIS A 51 10.25 0.22 -18.56
N ALA A 52 8.96 0.48 -18.61
CA ALA A 52 8.25 0.65 -19.87
C ALA A 52 8.61 1.99 -20.54
N ASN A 53 8.38 2.05 -21.86
CA ASN A 53 8.65 3.25 -22.67
C ASN A 53 7.49 4.27 -22.65
N PHE A 54 6.57 4.13 -21.71
CA PHE A 54 5.45 5.02 -21.50
C PHE A 54 5.24 5.25 -20.00
N ARG A 55 4.52 6.31 -19.68
CA ARG A 55 4.16 6.67 -18.31
C ARG A 55 2.67 6.57 -18.12
N LEU A 56 2.23 6.11 -16.96
CA LEU A 56 0.84 6.19 -16.54
C LEU A 56 0.59 7.49 -15.77
N PHE A 57 -0.50 8.15 -16.12
CA PHE A 57 -0.93 9.38 -15.46
C PHE A 57 -2.06 9.09 -14.47
N ASN A 58 -2.13 9.85 -13.41
CA ASN A 58 -3.15 9.71 -12.36
C ASN A 58 -4.55 10.22 -12.78
N PHE A 59 -4.71 10.70 -14.01
CA PHE A 59 -6.00 11.19 -14.52
C PHE A 59 -6.91 10.09 -15.08
N GLY A 60 -6.40 8.89 -15.15
CA GLY A 60 -7.10 7.74 -15.71
C GLY A 60 -6.65 7.44 -17.14
N GLU A 61 -6.34 6.18 -17.39
CA GLU A 61 -5.86 5.70 -18.67
C GLU A 61 -6.30 4.26 -18.92
N LYS A 62 -6.25 3.85 -20.18
CA LYS A 62 -6.48 2.48 -20.56
C LYS A 62 -5.16 1.75 -20.71
N ILE A 63 -5.00 0.64 -20.00
CA ILE A 63 -3.87 -0.28 -20.18
C ILE A 63 -4.37 -1.52 -20.90
N THR A 64 -3.62 -1.98 -21.87
CA THR A 64 -3.93 -3.18 -22.66
C THR A 64 -2.74 -4.12 -22.65
N LEU A 65 -2.98 -5.40 -22.37
CA LEU A 65 -2.03 -6.49 -22.56
C LEU A 65 -2.43 -7.26 -23.81
N SER A 66 -1.52 -7.41 -24.76
CA SER A 66 -1.72 -8.15 -26.00
C SER A 66 -0.57 -9.13 -26.28
N ASN A 67 -0.84 -10.11 -27.15
CA ASN A 67 0.20 -10.99 -27.67
C ASN A 67 0.75 -10.48 -29.02
N SER A 68 1.78 -11.16 -29.54
CA SER A 68 2.44 -10.84 -30.81
C SER A 68 1.51 -10.96 -32.06
N SER A 69 0.39 -11.65 -31.94
CA SER A 69 -0.64 -11.72 -32.98
C SER A 69 -1.68 -10.58 -32.91
N GLY A 70 -1.54 -9.65 -31.96
CA GLY A 70 -2.46 -8.53 -31.75
C GLY A 70 -3.76 -8.92 -31.03
N VAL A 71 -3.81 -10.12 -30.43
CA VAL A 71 -4.95 -10.52 -29.60
C VAL A 71 -4.83 -9.84 -28.23
N ILE A 72 -5.85 -9.10 -27.84
CA ILE A 72 -5.95 -8.51 -26.51
C ILE A 72 -6.27 -9.62 -25.50
N LEU A 73 -5.36 -9.84 -24.56
CA LEU A 73 -5.49 -10.82 -23.49
C LEU A 73 -6.18 -10.22 -22.26
N ASP A 74 -5.88 -8.97 -21.95
CA ASP A 74 -6.51 -8.23 -20.85
C ASP A 74 -6.51 -6.73 -21.16
N SER A 75 -7.48 -6.02 -20.61
CA SER A 75 -7.58 -4.58 -20.77
C SER A 75 -8.32 -3.96 -19.58
N ILE A 76 -7.80 -2.85 -19.10
CA ILE A 76 -8.40 -2.12 -18.01
C ILE A 76 -8.39 -0.62 -18.28
N THR A 77 -9.46 0.06 -17.87
CA THR A 77 -9.47 1.52 -17.76
C THR A 77 -9.29 1.88 -16.29
N ILE A 78 -8.17 2.51 -15.98
CA ILE A 78 -7.84 2.99 -14.64
C ILE A 78 -8.51 4.35 -14.48
N ALA A 79 -9.35 4.50 -13.46
CA ALA A 79 -9.89 5.80 -13.06
C ALA A 79 -8.85 6.59 -12.24
N PRO A 80 -9.00 7.92 -12.10
CA PRO A 80 -8.18 8.70 -11.19
C PRO A 80 -8.16 8.09 -9.79
N GLN A 81 -6.98 7.96 -9.18
CA GLN A 81 -6.79 7.27 -7.91
C GLN A 81 -6.19 8.20 -6.86
N PRO A 82 -6.58 8.05 -5.58
CA PRO A 82 -5.85 8.66 -4.46
C PRO A 82 -4.41 8.16 -4.40
N ALA A 83 -3.52 8.95 -3.81
CA ALA A 83 -2.16 8.51 -3.53
C ALA A 83 -2.18 7.26 -2.62
N ASP A 84 -1.19 6.36 -2.82
CA ASP A 84 -0.99 5.13 -2.04
C ASP A 84 -2.13 4.11 -2.12
N ILE A 85 -3.07 4.28 -3.05
CA ILE A 85 -4.14 3.32 -3.33
C ILE A 85 -3.87 2.62 -4.66
N ALA A 86 -3.98 1.30 -4.65
CA ALA A 86 -3.86 0.46 -5.84
C ALA A 86 -5.23 0.13 -6.43
N PHE A 87 -5.29 -0.05 -7.74
CA PHE A 87 -6.43 -0.60 -8.45
C PHE A 87 -6.07 -2.02 -8.89
N ALA A 88 -6.60 -3.02 -8.19
CA ALA A 88 -6.10 -4.37 -8.26
C ALA A 88 -7.22 -5.43 -8.33
N ARG A 89 -6.96 -6.56 -8.99
CA ARG A 89 -7.92 -7.65 -9.09
C ARG A 89 -8.10 -8.36 -7.76
N THR A 90 -9.34 -8.48 -7.33
CA THR A 90 -9.73 -9.26 -6.15
C THR A 90 -10.91 -10.17 -6.50
N PRO A 91 -10.78 -11.50 -6.45
CA PRO A 91 -9.60 -12.31 -6.12
C PRO A 91 -8.40 -12.10 -7.05
N ASN A 92 -7.20 -12.38 -6.50
CA ASN A 92 -5.92 -12.18 -7.17
C ASN A 92 -5.86 -12.85 -8.57
N GLY A 93 -5.46 -12.09 -9.56
CA GLY A 93 -5.23 -12.56 -10.94
C GLY A 93 -6.47 -12.67 -11.82
N PHE A 94 -7.69 -12.83 -11.28
CA PHE A 94 -8.91 -13.08 -12.09
C PHE A 94 -10.19 -12.35 -11.63
N GLY A 95 -10.18 -11.73 -10.45
CA GLY A 95 -11.32 -10.99 -9.94
C GLY A 95 -11.57 -9.65 -10.63
N SER A 96 -12.61 -8.96 -10.18
CA SER A 96 -12.86 -7.57 -10.58
C SER A 96 -11.77 -6.65 -10.01
N PHE A 97 -11.47 -5.55 -10.71
CA PHE A 97 -10.60 -4.52 -10.21
C PHE A 97 -11.30 -3.68 -9.15
N VAL A 98 -10.66 -3.52 -8.01
CA VAL A 98 -11.15 -2.71 -6.88
C VAL A 98 -10.03 -1.81 -6.35
N LEU A 99 -10.42 -0.69 -5.75
CA LEU A 99 -9.49 0.16 -5.01
C LEU A 99 -9.14 -0.50 -3.68
N GLN A 100 -7.86 -0.65 -3.38
CA GLN A 100 -7.37 -1.27 -2.15
C GLN A 100 -5.98 -0.73 -1.79
N PRO A 101 -5.49 -0.94 -0.56
CA PRO A 101 -4.08 -0.70 -0.24
C PRO A 101 -3.16 -1.47 -1.19
N HIS A 102 -2.00 -0.92 -1.49
CA HIS A 102 -1.04 -1.58 -2.38
C HIS A 102 -0.54 -2.92 -1.79
N THR A 103 -0.37 -3.90 -2.66
CA THR A 103 0.08 -5.26 -2.31
C THR A 103 1.38 -5.62 -3.03
N PHE A 104 2.29 -4.68 -3.13
CA PHE A 104 3.52 -4.80 -3.90
C PHE A 104 4.15 -6.19 -3.79
N ASN A 105 4.26 -6.91 -4.93
CA ASN A 105 4.81 -8.26 -5.05
C ASN A 105 4.13 -9.32 -4.14
N ARG A 106 2.84 -9.17 -3.86
CA ARG A 106 2.04 -10.07 -3.03
C ARG A 106 0.64 -10.27 -3.58
N SER A 107 -0.07 -11.29 -3.08
CA SER A 107 -1.45 -11.57 -3.45
C SER A 107 -2.41 -10.46 -3.01
N ASN A 108 -3.32 -10.08 -3.90
CA ASN A 108 -4.42 -9.15 -3.60
C ASN A 108 -5.48 -9.75 -2.67
N ASN A 109 -5.47 -11.07 -2.44
CA ASN A 109 -6.42 -11.75 -1.54
C ASN A 109 -6.12 -11.53 -0.06
N LEU A 110 -5.03 -10.85 0.28
CA LEU A 110 -4.65 -10.58 1.67
C LEU A 110 -5.72 -9.80 2.45
N LEU A 111 -6.67 -9.17 1.77
CA LEU A 111 -7.77 -8.45 2.41
C LEU A 111 -8.96 -9.35 2.80
N THR A 112 -9.01 -10.62 2.34
CA THR A 112 -10.15 -11.50 2.60
C THR A 112 -9.86 -12.61 3.61
N ASN A 113 -8.59 -12.87 3.98
CA ASN A 113 -8.21 -13.98 4.87
C ASN A 113 -7.34 -13.59 6.06
N ASN A 114 -7.04 -12.34 6.23
CA ASN A 114 -6.59 -11.88 7.52
C ASN A 114 -7.77 -11.18 8.20
N ASN A 115 -8.15 -11.73 9.36
CA ASN A 115 -8.40 -10.94 10.54
C ASN A 115 -7.13 -10.09 10.89
N GLU A 116 -6.49 -9.38 9.95
CA GLU A 116 -6.14 -8.02 10.23
C GLU A 116 -7.51 -7.35 10.41
N ILE A 117 -8.05 -7.53 11.64
CA ILE A 117 -8.82 -6.53 12.31
C ILE A 117 -8.28 -5.23 11.71
N ILE A 118 -9.10 -4.47 10.98
CA ILE A 118 -8.94 -3.03 10.91
C ILE A 118 -8.80 -2.69 12.39
N LYS A 119 -7.57 -2.66 12.90
CA LYS A 119 -7.34 -2.22 14.26
C LYS A 119 -7.78 -0.79 14.19
N GLU A 120 -9.02 -0.57 14.63
CA GLU A 120 -9.60 0.76 14.67
C GLU A 120 -8.52 1.63 15.25
N LYS A 121 -8.12 2.63 14.47
CA LYS A 121 -7.01 3.49 14.84
C LYS A 121 -7.33 4.05 16.21
N ILE A 122 -6.54 3.70 17.21
CA ILE A 122 -6.80 4.08 18.58
C ILE A 122 -6.80 5.60 18.64
N GLN A 123 -7.95 6.17 18.98
CA GLN A 123 -8.07 7.59 19.19
C GLN A 123 -7.56 7.95 20.58
N ILE A 124 -6.81 9.04 20.67
CA ILE A 124 -6.24 9.56 21.91
C ILE A 124 -6.73 10.98 22.08
N PHE A 125 -7.44 11.21 23.16
CA PHE A 125 -8.10 12.49 23.41
C PHE A 125 -8.18 12.83 24.92
N PRO A 126 -8.28 14.12 25.29
CA PRO A 126 -8.14 15.28 24.41
C PRO A 126 -6.69 15.48 23.94
N ASN A 127 -6.50 16.09 22.78
CA ASN A 127 -5.20 16.49 22.28
C ASN A 127 -5.36 17.82 21.51
N PRO A 128 -4.83 18.93 21.99
CA PRO A 128 -3.93 19.11 23.16
C PRO A 128 -4.54 18.74 24.50
N SER A 129 -3.69 18.42 25.48
CA SER A 129 -4.11 18.06 26.84
C SER A 129 -3.17 18.64 27.91
N ASN A 130 -3.73 18.84 29.08
CA ASN A 130 -3.01 19.38 30.23
C ASN A 130 -2.85 18.34 31.36
N LYS A 131 -3.82 17.46 31.60
CA LYS A 131 -3.80 16.59 32.78
C LYS A 131 -3.88 15.11 32.47
N TYR A 132 -4.70 14.70 31.53
CA TYR A 132 -4.97 13.30 31.26
C TYR A 132 -5.27 13.04 29.78
N LEU A 133 -5.15 11.79 29.39
CA LEU A 133 -5.52 11.27 28.08
C LEU A 133 -6.40 10.04 28.24
N ASN A 134 -7.38 9.93 27.35
CA ASN A 134 -8.17 8.73 27.15
C ASN A 134 -7.76 8.08 25.83
N PHE A 135 -7.85 6.76 25.77
CA PHE A 135 -7.70 5.95 24.55
C PHE A 135 -9.06 5.35 24.24
N SER A 136 -9.45 5.30 22.97
CA SER A 136 -10.73 4.73 22.56
C SER A 136 -10.89 3.26 22.94
N GLN A 137 -9.80 2.56 23.25
CA GLN A 137 -9.77 1.20 23.78
C GLN A 137 -8.50 0.96 24.63
N LYS A 138 -8.57 -0.02 25.54
CA LYS A 138 -7.41 -0.39 26.37
C LYS A 138 -6.21 -0.76 25.52
N SER A 139 -5.07 -0.13 25.82
CA SER A 139 -3.88 -0.23 24.99
C SER A 139 -2.61 -0.29 25.83
N ASN A 140 -1.57 -0.88 25.24
CA ASN A 140 -0.22 -0.72 25.71
C ASN A 140 0.42 0.43 24.93
N PHE A 141 1.12 1.33 25.60
CA PHE A 141 1.72 2.49 24.97
C PHE A 141 3.06 2.86 25.57
N THR A 142 3.83 3.63 24.81
CA THR A 142 5.05 4.32 25.28
C THR A 142 5.01 5.76 24.80
N ILE A 143 5.27 6.71 25.68
CA ILE A 143 5.40 8.13 25.37
C ILE A 143 6.89 8.50 25.31
N PHE A 144 7.25 9.19 24.25
CA PHE A 144 8.60 9.71 24.01
C PHE A 144 8.59 11.23 23.96
N ASP A 145 9.67 11.85 24.44
CA ASP A 145 9.91 13.28 24.24
C ASP A 145 10.40 13.59 22.80
N MET A 146 10.68 14.85 22.50
CA MET A 146 11.17 15.28 21.17
C MET A 146 12.56 14.70 20.82
N PHE A 147 13.30 14.17 21.80
CA PHE A 147 14.59 13.51 21.60
C PHE A 147 14.47 11.98 21.54
N PHE A 148 13.25 11.46 21.39
CA PHE A 148 12.92 10.03 21.39
C PHE A 148 13.34 9.29 22.67
N ARG A 149 13.46 9.97 23.81
CA ARG A 149 13.65 9.34 25.10
C ARG A 149 12.31 8.91 25.69
N GLU A 150 12.22 7.68 26.18
CA GLU A 150 11.03 7.19 26.88
C GLU A 150 10.81 8.01 28.15
N VAL A 151 9.63 8.61 28.29
CA VAL A 151 9.24 9.40 29.45
C VAL A 151 8.09 8.79 30.25
N MET A 152 7.30 7.91 29.61
CA MET A 152 6.20 7.22 30.25
C MET A 152 5.82 5.96 29.44
N LYS A 153 5.35 4.92 30.14
CA LYS A 153 4.73 3.75 29.50
C LYS A 153 3.59 3.22 30.35
N GLY A 154 2.65 2.56 29.68
CA GLY A 154 1.51 1.91 30.33
C GLY A 154 1.09 0.63 29.60
N LYS A 155 0.38 -0.22 30.31
CA LYS A 155 -0.15 -1.49 29.80
C LYS A 155 -1.62 -1.62 30.10
N ASN A 156 -2.39 -2.13 29.11
CA ASN A 156 -3.80 -2.48 29.22
C ASN A 156 -4.67 -1.39 29.89
N THR A 157 -4.46 -0.14 29.52
CA THR A 157 -5.21 1.00 30.06
C THR A 157 -5.85 1.84 28.94
N ASP A 158 -6.97 2.43 29.25
CA ASP A 158 -7.71 3.38 28.42
C ASP A 158 -7.68 4.81 28.97
N PHE A 159 -6.98 5.02 30.10
CA PHE A 159 -6.84 6.32 30.75
C PHE A 159 -5.43 6.47 31.36
N ILE A 160 -4.84 7.68 31.22
CA ILE A 160 -3.55 8.00 31.85
C ILE A 160 -3.53 9.46 32.35
N SER A 161 -2.85 9.69 33.47
CA SER A 161 -2.46 11.05 33.87
C SER A 161 -1.13 11.42 33.22
N ILE A 162 -1.05 12.63 32.69
CA ILE A 162 0.17 13.23 32.13
C ILE A 162 0.61 14.48 32.91
N GLU A 163 0.13 14.65 34.13
CA GLU A 163 0.44 15.83 34.98
C GLU A 163 1.94 15.95 35.26
N THR A 164 2.65 14.82 35.31
CA THR A 164 4.10 14.78 35.53
C THR A 164 4.92 15.21 34.33
N LEU A 165 4.32 15.29 33.14
CA LEU A 165 5.00 15.75 31.95
C LEU A 165 5.05 17.27 31.88
N ASN A 166 6.20 17.83 31.51
CA ASN A 166 6.35 19.25 31.23
C ASN A 166 5.55 19.65 29.98
N LYS A 167 5.21 20.93 29.85
CA LYS A 167 4.61 21.48 28.63
C LYS A 167 5.53 21.22 27.44
N GLY A 168 4.95 20.76 26.32
CA GLY A 168 5.75 20.43 25.13
C GLY A 168 5.10 19.44 24.19
N THR A 169 5.86 19.02 23.20
CA THR A 169 5.45 18.02 22.20
C THR A 169 6.04 16.66 22.59
N TYR A 170 5.19 15.64 22.48
CA TYR A 170 5.52 14.24 22.73
C TYR A 170 5.01 13.35 21.61
N PHE A 171 5.49 12.11 21.56
CA PHE A 171 5.02 11.09 20.63
C PHE A 171 4.57 9.86 21.40
N ILE A 172 3.33 9.43 21.18
CA ILE A 172 2.75 8.23 21.80
C ILE A 172 2.79 7.12 20.77
N ARG A 173 3.56 6.07 21.02
CA ARG A 173 3.57 4.84 20.22
C ARG A 173 2.67 3.81 20.89
N ILE A 174 1.71 3.27 20.14
CA ILE A 174 0.85 2.19 20.57
C ILE A 174 1.57 0.86 20.28
N SER A 175 1.73 0.03 21.30
CA SER A 175 2.41 -1.27 21.16
C SER A 175 1.61 -2.22 20.27
N ASN A 176 2.33 -3.08 19.53
CA ASN A 176 1.75 -4.02 18.57
C ASN A 176 0.95 -3.39 17.43
N THR A 177 1.23 -2.11 17.15
CA THR A 177 0.70 -1.37 15.99
C THR A 177 1.80 -0.46 15.45
N ASP A 178 1.63 0.01 14.22
CA ASP A 178 2.51 1.03 13.63
C ASP A 178 2.03 2.46 13.96
N GLN A 179 1.05 2.59 14.88
CA GLN A 179 0.45 3.88 15.20
C GLN A 179 1.34 4.70 16.12
N ILE A 180 1.68 5.89 15.64
CA ILE A 180 2.32 6.95 16.44
C ILE A 180 1.41 8.19 16.40
N VAL A 181 1.12 8.75 17.56
CA VAL A 181 0.28 9.94 17.70
C VAL A 181 1.12 11.06 18.33
N LYS A 182 1.11 12.24 17.71
CA LYS A 182 1.70 13.45 18.28
C LYS A 182 0.78 13.95 19.40
N LEU A 183 1.34 14.15 20.60
CA LEU A 183 0.67 14.75 21.75
C LEU A 183 1.21 16.17 21.97
N ILE A 184 0.31 17.11 22.22
CA ILE A 184 0.67 18.47 22.66
C ILE A 184 0.22 18.62 24.11
N LYS A 185 1.20 18.71 25.03
CA LYS A 185 0.98 19.00 26.47
C LYS A 185 1.00 20.51 26.69
N ILE A 186 -0.08 21.05 27.23
CA ILE A 186 -0.27 22.49 27.48
C ILE A 186 -0.26 22.83 28.98
#